data_c2c553c38d95b17c81888051f1def224
#
_entry.id   c2c553c38d95b17c81888051f1def224
#
_cell.length_a   1.000
_cell.length_b   1.000
_cell.length_c   1.000
_cell.angle_alpha   90.00
_cell.angle_beta   90.00
_cell.angle_gamma   90.00
#
_symmetry.space_group_name_H-M   'P 1'
#
loop_
_entity.id
_entity.type
_entity.pdbx_description
1 polymer ?
#
loop_
_entity_poly.entity_id
_entity_poly.type
_entity_poly.pdbx_seq_one_letter_code
_entity_poly.pdbx_strand_id
1 'polypeptide(L)'
;MRFASAKGETRASRETGASPHERFFSYPVAVDPWRPQRDNVMNIIDAVDAASLRTDIPEFGPGDTVKVHVNIIEGNRSRVQVFQGVVIARQGDGVRETFTVRKISFQVGVERIFPVHSPIIDKIERVTRGDVRRAKLYYLRGLTGKKARIREKRDNG
;
A
#
# COMPACT_ATOMS: atom_id res chain seq x y z
N MET A 1 16.23 -45.26 -72.37
CA MET A 1 16.18 -44.13 -73.36
C MET A 1 15.97 -42.83 -72.63
N ARG A 2 17.05 -42.01 -72.67
CA ARG A 2 17.05 -40.56 -72.94
C ARG A 2 16.14 -39.70 -72.05
N PHE A 3 16.59 -38.61 -71.45
CA PHE A 3 17.57 -37.54 -71.52
C PHE A 3 17.13 -36.63 -70.40
N ALA A 4 17.96 -36.28 -69.49
CA ALA A 4 18.77 -35.01 -69.34
C ALA A 4 17.93 -33.72 -69.40
N SER A 5 17.95 -32.94 -68.36
CA SER A 5 18.54 -31.62 -68.41
C SER A 5 18.48 -30.90 -67.07
N ALA A 6 19.63 -30.47 -66.69
CA ALA A 6 19.89 -29.55 -65.60
C ALA A 6 19.35 -28.15 -65.88
N LYS A 7 18.87 -27.44 -64.92
CA LYS A 7 19.13 -25.99 -64.80
C LYS A 7 19.07 -25.56 -63.39
N GLY A 8 20.20 -25.11 -62.89
CA GLY A 8 20.34 -24.42 -61.66
C GLY A 8 19.66 -23.06 -61.72
N GLU A 9 19.05 -22.69 -60.66
CA GLU A 9 18.70 -21.31 -60.41
C GLU A 9 19.14 -20.91 -59.03
N THR A 10 19.99 -19.95 -59.06
CA THR A 10 20.62 -19.15 -58.07
C THR A 10 19.63 -18.72 -56.95
N ARG A 11 19.96 -19.12 -55.75
CA ARG A 11 19.27 -18.68 -54.54
C ARG A 11 19.71 -17.24 -54.25
N ALA A 12 18.88 -16.29 -54.67
CA ALA A 12 19.05 -14.89 -54.30
C ALA A 12 18.88 -14.71 -52.82
N SER A 13 19.89 -14.18 -52.23
CA SER A 13 20.00 -13.73 -50.83
C SER A 13 18.90 -12.67 -50.60
N ARG A 14 17.88 -13.00 -49.77
CA ARG A 14 16.98 -11.99 -49.25
C ARG A 14 17.69 -11.18 -48.21
N GLU A 15 18.10 -9.98 -48.61
CA GLU A 15 18.47 -8.91 -47.69
C GLU A 15 17.26 -8.60 -46.80
N THR A 16 17.37 -8.89 -45.51
CA THR A 16 16.46 -8.45 -44.48
C THR A 16 16.56 -6.96 -44.37
N GLY A 17 15.65 -6.24 -44.97
CA GLY A 17 15.50 -4.80 -44.81
C GLY A 17 15.27 -4.46 -43.37
N ALA A 18 16.26 -3.82 -42.75
CA ALA A 18 16.14 -3.21 -41.45
C ALA A 18 15.06 -2.14 -41.47
N SER A 19 14.11 -2.27 -40.60
CA SER A 19 13.01 -1.31 -40.35
C SER A 19 13.58 0.06 -39.97
N PRO A 20 13.15 1.17 -40.60
CA PRO A 20 13.73 2.51 -40.34
C PRO A 20 13.23 3.17 -39.04
N HIS A 21 12.65 2.44 -38.09
CA HIS A 21 11.99 3.03 -36.93
C HIS A 21 12.79 3.00 -35.62
N GLU A 22 14.04 2.57 -35.60
CA GLU A 22 14.87 2.61 -34.40
C GLU A 22 15.93 3.71 -34.42
N ARG A 23 15.55 4.92 -34.82
CA ARG A 23 16.34 6.06 -34.37
C ARG A 23 15.79 6.52 -33.03
N PHE A 24 16.28 5.92 -31.96
CA PHE A 24 16.23 6.53 -30.63
C PHE A 24 16.98 7.85 -30.70
N PHE A 25 16.25 8.92 -30.97
CA PHE A 25 16.74 10.25 -30.70
C PHE A 25 16.86 10.36 -29.17
N SER A 26 18.05 10.11 -28.70
CA SER A 26 18.48 10.50 -27.35
C SER A 26 18.50 12.03 -27.32
N TYR A 27 17.34 12.61 -27.05
CA TYR A 27 17.30 14.02 -26.70
C TYR A 27 18.04 14.17 -25.37
N PRO A 28 19.10 14.98 -25.30
CA PRO A 28 19.63 15.36 -24.00
C PRO A 28 18.44 15.97 -23.25
N VAL A 29 18.12 15.44 -22.08
CA VAL A 29 17.11 16.02 -21.20
C VAL A 29 17.61 17.43 -20.91
N ALA A 30 17.09 18.40 -21.67
CA ALA A 30 17.34 19.81 -21.44
C ALA A 30 16.88 20.10 -20.01
N VAL A 31 17.83 20.37 -19.14
CA VAL A 31 17.55 20.82 -17.77
C VAL A 31 16.81 22.13 -17.96
N ASP A 32 15.53 22.12 -17.70
CA ASP A 32 14.65 23.28 -17.82
C ASP A 32 15.14 24.34 -16.81
N PRO A 33 15.75 25.47 -17.27
CA PRO A 33 16.29 26.47 -16.36
C PRO A 33 15.20 27.18 -15.55
N TRP A 34 13.93 26.98 -15.93
CA TRP A 34 12.78 27.52 -15.22
C TRP A 34 12.12 26.51 -14.27
N ARG A 35 12.59 25.27 -14.20
CA ARG A 35 12.15 24.40 -13.14
C ARG A 35 12.77 24.91 -11.84
N PRO A 36 12.00 25.49 -10.94
CA PRO A 36 12.55 25.82 -9.64
C PRO A 36 13.09 24.51 -9.09
N GLN A 37 14.41 24.46 -8.87
CA GLN A 37 15.03 23.46 -8.05
C GLN A 37 14.18 23.49 -6.78
N ARG A 38 13.40 22.44 -6.52
CA ARG A 38 12.79 22.27 -5.22
C ARG A 38 13.97 21.93 -4.30
N ASP A 39 14.69 22.98 -3.98
CA ASP A 39 15.61 22.93 -2.87
C ASP A 39 14.76 22.35 -1.75
N ASN A 40 15.24 21.30 -1.15
CA ASN A 40 14.59 20.55 -0.07
C ASN A 40 14.58 21.46 1.18
N VAL A 41 14.01 22.67 1.04
CA VAL A 41 13.76 23.57 2.13
C VAL A 41 12.67 22.88 2.93
N MET A 42 13.08 22.19 3.98
CA MET A 42 12.19 21.60 4.96
C MET A 42 11.22 22.70 5.38
N ASN A 43 9.99 22.59 4.91
CA ASN A 43 8.98 23.58 5.24
C ASN A 43 8.81 23.57 6.77
N ILE A 44 8.61 24.73 7.37
CA ILE A 44 8.40 24.85 8.83
C ILE A 44 7.27 23.89 9.27
N ILE A 45 6.26 23.69 8.42
CA ILE A 45 5.16 22.74 8.67
C ILE A 45 5.69 21.33 8.73
N ASP A 46 6.57 20.91 7.82
CA ASP A 46 7.14 19.55 7.80
C ASP A 46 7.99 19.28 9.06
N ALA A 47 8.67 20.30 9.58
CA ALA A 47 9.41 20.21 10.82
C ALA A 47 8.49 20.01 12.05
N VAL A 48 7.36 20.71 12.10
CA VAL A 48 6.34 20.56 13.16
C VAL A 48 5.68 19.18 13.04
N ASP A 49 5.35 18.75 11.83
CA ASP A 49 4.77 17.44 11.56
C ASP A 49 5.74 16.32 12.00
N ALA A 50 7.03 16.44 11.68
CA ALA A 50 8.04 15.47 12.09
C ALA A 50 8.18 15.37 13.61
N ALA A 51 8.07 16.49 14.34
CA ALA A 51 8.10 16.49 15.80
C ALA A 51 6.87 15.82 16.45
N SER A 52 5.77 15.72 15.70
CA SER A 52 4.50 15.12 16.16
C SER A 52 4.39 13.62 15.85
N LEU A 53 5.37 13.05 15.14
CA LEU A 53 5.38 11.63 14.80
C LEU A 53 5.69 10.77 16.03
N ARG A 54 4.86 9.76 16.26
CA ARG A 54 5.10 8.73 17.27
C ARG A 54 5.99 7.64 16.71
N THR A 55 6.92 7.15 17.50
CA THR A 55 7.88 6.08 17.15
C THR A 55 7.52 4.73 17.75
N ASP A 56 6.56 4.68 18.68
CA ASP A 56 6.14 3.49 19.43
C ASP A 56 5.07 2.64 18.70
N ILE A 57 4.87 2.88 17.41
CA ILE A 57 3.84 2.22 16.61
C ILE A 57 4.39 0.92 16.04
N PRO A 58 3.75 -0.24 16.30
CA PRO A 58 4.14 -1.49 15.69
C PRO A 58 3.92 -1.48 14.19
N GLU A 59 4.67 -2.27 13.46
CA GLU A 59 4.44 -2.47 12.04
C GLU A 59 3.20 -3.34 11.85
N PHE A 60 2.16 -2.77 11.24
CA PHE A 60 0.92 -3.47 10.89
C PHE A 60 0.38 -2.99 9.55
N GLY A 61 -0.39 -3.85 8.89
CA GLY A 61 -0.98 -3.59 7.59
C GLY A 61 -2.47 -3.93 7.51
N PRO A 62 -3.09 -3.66 6.35
CA PRO A 62 -4.43 -4.15 6.07
C PRO A 62 -4.51 -5.67 6.21
N GLY A 63 -5.58 -6.17 6.83
CA GLY A 63 -5.77 -7.60 7.11
C GLY A 63 -5.31 -8.03 8.49
N ASP A 64 -4.45 -7.27 9.15
CA ASP A 64 -3.99 -7.59 10.48
C ASP A 64 -5.09 -7.37 11.52
N THR A 65 -5.10 -8.22 12.53
CA THR A 65 -5.96 -8.00 13.71
C THR A 65 -5.17 -7.20 14.74
N VAL A 66 -5.71 -6.05 15.11
CA VAL A 66 -5.08 -5.14 16.06
C VAL A 66 -5.97 -4.87 17.27
N LYS A 67 -5.34 -4.61 18.42
CA LYS A 67 -5.97 -4.03 19.60
C LYS A 67 -5.53 -2.58 19.71
N VAL A 68 -6.47 -1.67 19.68
CA VAL A 68 -6.24 -0.24 19.86
C VAL A 68 -6.72 0.15 21.25
N HIS A 69 -5.80 0.61 22.08
CA HIS A 69 -6.09 1.11 23.41
C HIS A 69 -6.38 2.61 23.30
N VAL A 70 -7.64 2.98 23.48
CA VAL A 70 -8.10 4.36 23.34
C VAL A 70 -8.36 4.95 24.73
N ASN A 71 -7.71 6.05 25.03
CA ASN A 71 -7.96 6.78 26.27
C ASN A 71 -9.20 7.65 26.11
N ILE A 72 -10.23 7.39 26.89
CA ILE A 72 -11.47 8.14 26.91
C ILE A 72 -11.49 8.99 28.17
N ILE A 73 -11.64 10.30 28.01
CA ILE A 73 -11.76 11.26 29.09
C ILE A 73 -13.23 11.66 29.21
N GLU A 74 -13.86 11.34 30.32
CA GLU A 74 -15.25 11.65 30.61
C GLU A 74 -15.30 12.52 31.90
N GLY A 75 -15.37 13.84 31.72
CA GLY A 75 -15.27 14.78 32.86
C GLY A 75 -13.92 14.66 33.57
N ASN A 76 -13.92 14.31 34.84
CA ASN A 76 -12.70 14.17 35.66
C ASN A 76 -12.15 12.73 35.69
N ARG A 77 -12.72 11.82 34.92
CA ARG A 77 -12.28 10.41 34.88
C ARG A 77 -11.71 10.08 33.51
N SER A 78 -10.57 9.40 33.51
CA SER A 78 -9.99 8.81 32.31
C SER A 78 -10.06 7.29 32.40
N ARG A 79 -10.41 6.65 31.29
CA ARG A 79 -10.40 5.18 31.17
C ARG A 79 -9.87 4.74 29.83
N VAL A 80 -9.16 3.63 29.80
CA VAL A 80 -8.70 3.03 28.55
C VAL A 80 -9.73 2.04 28.07
N GLN A 81 -10.19 2.21 26.83
CA GLN A 81 -11.09 1.27 26.15
C GLN A 81 -10.34 0.57 25.03
N VAL A 82 -10.40 -0.76 25.03
CA VAL A 82 -9.76 -1.57 24.00
C VAL A 82 -10.73 -1.79 22.84
N PHE A 83 -10.31 -1.41 21.65
CA PHE A 83 -11.02 -1.69 20.41
C PHE A 83 -10.23 -2.73 19.61
N GLN A 84 -10.70 -3.98 19.61
CA GLN A 84 -10.07 -5.06 18.86
C GLN A 84 -10.84 -5.32 17.57
N GLY A 85 -10.12 -5.40 16.45
CA GLY A 85 -10.73 -5.69 15.15
C GLY A 85 -9.68 -5.84 14.06
N VAL A 86 -10.14 -6.00 12.84
CA VAL A 86 -9.33 -6.15 11.65
C VAL A 86 -9.11 -4.80 10.98
N VAL A 87 -7.89 -4.51 10.59
CA VAL A 87 -7.56 -3.32 9.79
C VAL A 87 -8.05 -3.52 8.36
N ILE A 88 -9.00 -2.70 7.91
CA ILE A 88 -9.54 -2.79 6.55
C ILE A 88 -8.90 -1.81 5.57
N ALA A 89 -8.34 -0.72 6.06
CA ALA A 89 -7.63 0.25 5.25
C ALA A 89 -6.60 1.00 6.10
N ARG A 90 -5.50 1.38 5.48
CA ARG A 90 -4.51 2.33 5.98
C ARG A 90 -4.26 3.33 4.88
N GLN A 91 -4.28 4.61 5.18
CA GLN A 91 -4.20 5.69 4.20
C GLN A 91 -3.59 6.95 4.79
N GLY A 92 -3.01 7.77 3.92
CA GLY A 92 -2.28 8.97 4.32
C GLY A 92 -0.82 8.66 4.56
N ASP A 93 -0.08 9.70 4.92
CA ASP A 93 1.34 9.64 5.22
C ASP A 93 1.69 10.63 6.32
N GLY A 94 2.75 10.36 7.07
CA GLY A 94 3.19 11.19 8.18
C GLY A 94 2.09 11.37 9.24
N VAL A 95 1.94 12.58 9.78
CA VAL A 95 0.95 12.90 10.84
C VAL A 95 -0.50 12.66 10.41
N ARG A 96 -0.77 12.76 9.10
CA ARG A 96 -2.12 12.60 8.54
C ARG A 96 -2.48 11.15 8.28
N GLU A 97 -1.60 10.22 8.62
CA GLU A 97 -1.85 8.80 8.44
C GLU A 97 -2.99 8.31 9.33
N THR A 98 -3.95 7.59 8.73
CA THR A 98 -5.09 7.03 9.42
C THR A 98 -5.28 5.56 9.06
N PHE A 99 -5.82 4.79 9.97
CA PHE A 99 -6.23 3.41 9.71
C PHE A 99 -7.64 3.16 10.18
N THR A 100 -8.34 2.30 9.46
CA THR A 100 -9.72 1.94 9.75
C THR A 100 -9.76 0.52 10.30
N VAL A 101 -10.33 0.35 11.47
CA VAL A 101 -10.51 -0.95 12.13
C VAL A 101 -11.98 -1.33 12.11
N ARG A 102 -12.27 -2.55 11.67
CA ARG A 102 -13.61 -3.14 11.66
C ARG A 102 -13.68 -4.28 12.66
N LYS A 103 -14.73 -4.27 13.48
CA LYS A 103 -15.13 -5.38 14.32
C LYS A 103 -16.59 -5.72 14.12
N ILE A 104 -16.97 -6.94 14.42
CA ILE A 104 -18.37 -7.36 14.50
C ILE A 104 -18.76 -7.39 15.97
N SER A 105 -19.76 -6.59 16.33
CA SER A 105 -20.29 -6.51 17.69
C SER A 105 -21.79 -6.80 17.62
N PHE A 106 -22.26 -7.83 18.32
CA PHE A 106 -23.68 -8.23 18.29
C PHE A 106 -24.25 -8.40 16.87
N GLN A 107 -23.47 -9.03 15.98
CA GLN A 107 -23.78 -9.22 14.55
C GLN A 107 -23.79 -7.94 13.69
N VAL A 108 -23.53 -6.78 14.29
CA VAL A 108 -23.41 -5.49 13.61
C VAL A 108 -21.93 -5.20 13.33
N GLY A 109 -21.63 -4.83 12.09
CA GLY A 109 -20.28 -4.40 11.70
C GLY A 109 -20.05 -2.96 12.15
N VAL A 110 -19.09 -2.76 13.05
CA VAL A 110 -18.67 -1.44 13.53
C VAL A 110 -17.30 -1.11 12.96
N GLU A 111 -17.18 0.07 12.37
CA GLU A 111 -15.91 0.60 11.85
C GLU A 111 -15.53 1.88 12.59
N ARG A 112 -14.26 2.01 12.94
CA ARG A 112 -13.71 3.23 13.49
C ARG A 112 -12.43 3.59 12.75
N ILE A 113 -12.27 4.88 12.47
CA ILE A 113 -11.08 5.45 11.88
C ILE A 113 -10.24 6.04 13.02
N PHE A 114 -8.97 5.69 13.04
CA PHE A 114 -8.01 6.16 14.03
C PHE A 114 -6.84 6.86 13.32
N PRO A 115 -6.51 8.11 13.68
CA PRO A 115 -5.24 8.70 13.29
C PRO A 115 -4.10 7.97 13.99
N VAL A 116 -3.08 7.56 13.24
CA VAL A 116 -1.97 6.74 13.76
C VAL A 116 -1.20 7.45 14.89
N HIS A 117 -0.95 8.74 14.71
CA HIS A 117 -0.15 9.56 15.62
C HIS A 117 -0.97 10.33 16.67
N SER A 118 -2.24 9.96 16.85
CA SER A 118 -3.10 10.65 17.82
C SER A 118 -2.70 10.37 19.27
N PRO A 119 -2.65 11.39 20.14
CA PRO A 119 -2.37 11.22 21.58
C PRO A 119 -3.51 10.50 22.32
N ILE A 120 -4.71 10.40 21.74
CA ILE A 120 -5.83 9.66 22.30
C ILE A 120 -5.56 8.15 22.30
N ILE A 121 -4.69 7.69 21.41
CA ILE A 121 -4.28 6.29 21.34
C ILE A 121 -3.12 6.09 22.32
N ASP A 122 -3.37 5.31 23.36
CA ASP A 122 -2.36 4.92 24.31
C ASP A 122 -1.38 3.92 23.67
N LYS A 123 -1.89 2.80 23.18
CA LYS A 123 -1.08 1.73 22.60
C LYS A 123 -1.81 1.02 21.46
N ILE A 124 -1.05 0.57 20.46
CA ILE A 124 -1.52 -0.31 19.39
C ILE A 124 -0.77 -1.64 19.53
N GLU A 125 -1.51 -2.74 19.58
CA GLU A 125 -0.95 -4.09 19.62
C GLU A 125 -1.40 -4.88 18.40
N ARG A 126 -0.47 -5.49 17.69
CA ARG A 126 -0.79 -6.45 16.63
C ARG A 126 -0.98 -7.84 17.25
N VAL A 127 -2.17 -8.41 17.07
CA VAL A 127 -2.52 -9.75 17.61
C VAL A 127 -2.16 -10.83 16.61
N THR A 128 -2.62 -10.67 15.35
CA THR A 128 -2.37 -11.65 14.29
C THR A 128 -2.06 -10.94 13.00
N ARG A 129 -1.24 -11.57 12.16
CA ARG A 129 -0.91 -11.09 10.82
C ARG A 129 -1.85 -11.72 9.80
N GLY A 130 -2.50 -10.89 9.00
CA GLY A 130 -3.43 -11.34 7.97
C GLY A 130 -2.75 -11.56 6.61
N ASP A 131 -3.14 -12.64 5.92
CA ASP A 131 -2.72 -12.89 4.54
C ASP A 131 -3.76 -12.31 3.59
N VAL A 132 -3.48 -11.14 3.02
CA VAL A 132 -4.37 -10.43 2.12
C VAL A 132 -3.62 -9.95 0.88
N ARG A 133 -4.33 -9.92 -0.26
CA ARG A 133 -3.78 -9.49 -1.55
C ARG A 133 -4.13 -8.04 -1.90
N ARG A 134 -5.01 -7.41 -1.12
CA ARG A 134 -5.51 -6.06 -1.39
C ARG A 134 -5.14 -5.12 -0.26
N ALA A 135 -4.76 -3.90 -0.60
CA ALA A 135 -4.47 -2.85 0.38
C ALA A 135 -5.73 -2.26 1.05
N LYS A 136 -6.90 -2.42 0.44
CA LYS A 136 -8.19 -1.96 0.98
C LYS A 136 -9.20 -3.09 0.94
N LEU A 137 -9.77 -3.42 2.10
CA LEU A 137 -10.61 -4.60 2.33
C LEU A 137 -12.09 -4.25 2.49
N TYR A 138 -12.58 -3.26 1.74
CA TYR A 138 -13.97 -2.81 1.85
C TYR A 138 -15.00 -3.88 1.51
N TYR A 139 -14.61 -4.91 0.77
CA TYR A 139 -15.49 -6.05 0.48
C TYR A 139 -15.93 -6.82 1.75
N LEU A 140 -15.19 -6.69 2.85
CA LEU A 140 -15.56 -7.30 4.14
C LEU A 140 -16.87 -6.73 4.71
N ARG A 141 -17.29 -5.55 4.25
CA ARG A 141 -18.57 -4.94 4.69
C ARG A 141 -19.77 -5.79 4.33
N GLY A 142 -19.74 -6.43 3.17
CA GLY A 142 -20.81 -7.32 2.71
C GLY A 142 -20.68 -8.79 3.15
N LEU A 143 -19.62 -9.12 3.90
CA LEU A 143 -19.36 -10.50 4.32
C LEU A 143 -19.61 -10.67 5.81
N THR A 144 -20.22 -11.81 6.18
CA THR A 144 -20.51 -12.19 7.57
C THR A 144 -20.07 -13.63 7.84
N GLY A 145 -19.84 -13.95 9.10
CA GLY A 145 -19.49 -15.30 9.55
C GLY A 145 -18.14 -15.80 9.01
N LYS A 146 -18.13 -17.03 8.54
CA LYS A 146 -16.89 -17.69 8.05
C LYS A 146 -16.27 -17.00 6.83
N LYS A 147 -17.09 -16.39 5.95
CA LYS A 147 -16.62 -15.69 4.75
C LYS A 147 -15.87 -14.38 5.06
N ALA A 148 -16.14 -13.77 6.22
CA ALA A 148 -15.47 -12.56 6.68
C ALA A 148 -14.14 -12.82 7.40
N ARG A 149 -13.80 -14.10 7.64
CA ARG A 149 -12.57 -14.46 8.35
C ARG A 149 -11.38 -14.34 7.40
N ILE A 150 -10.39 -13.54 7.78
CA ILE A 150 -9.12 -13.41 7.08
C ILE A 150 -8.22 -14.59 7.48
N ARG A 151 -7.49 -15.12 6.50
CA ARG A 151 -6.50 -16.17 6.73
C ARG A 151 -5.30 -15.58 7.45
N GLU A 152 -4.83 -16.28 8.46
CA GLU A 152 -3.61 -15.91 9.17
C GLU A 152 -2.39 -16.23 8.32
N LYS A 153 -1.47 -15.29 8.20
CA LYS A 153 -0.17 -15.52 7.57
C LYS A 153 0.71 -16.26 8.57
N ARG A 154 1.02 -17.50 8.25
CA ARG A 154 2.01 -18.28 9.02
C ARG A 154 3.39 -17.85 8.54
N ASP A 155 4.20 -17.35 9.45
CA ASP A 155 5.62 -17.17 9.18
C ASP A 155 6.20 -18.59 9.13
N ASN A 156 6.44 -19.09 7.91
CA ASN A 156 7.22 -20.31 7.73
C ASN A 156 8.66 -19.91 8.11
N GLY A 157 9.09 -20.35 9.30
CA GLY A 157 10.45 -20.18 9.78
C GLY A 157 11.47 -20.85 8.87
#